data_008ec2656a6ebebf34d5b4443694942c
#
_entry.id   008ec2656a6ebebf34d5b4443694942c
#
_cell.length_a   1.000
_cell.length_b   1.000
_cell.length_c   1.000
_cell.angle_alpha   90.00
_cell.angle_beta   90.00
_cell.angle_gamma   90.00
#
_symmetry.space_group_name_H-M   'P 1'
#
loop_
_entity.id
_entity.type
_entity.pdbx_description
1 polymer ?
#
loop_
_entity_poly.entity_id
_entity_poly.type
_entity_poly.pdbx_seq_one_letter_code
_entity_poly.pdbx_strand_id
1 'polypeptide(L)'
;MKKLFFGALVACVAATFVACGNSTPKADLKTDVDTMSYAMGMSQTQGLKEFMVERMGVDTAYMDEFIKGLNDGANAGDDKKKAAYYAGIQIGQQISNQMVKGINHEVFGEDSTKTISLKNFMAGFITGTTGKKGLMTVEQAAQIAQTKMMAIKAKNMEKE
;
A
#
# COMPACT_ATOMS: atom_id res chain seq x y z
N MET A 1 35.86 0.73 66.23
CA MET A 1 35.58 1.60 65.09
C MET A 1 34.97 0.69 63.99
N LYS A 2 33.62 0.60 63.92
CA LYS A 2 32.92 -0.26 62.99
C LYS A 2 32.42 0.61 61.83
N LYS A 3 32.93 0.38 60.61
CA LYS A 3 32.47 1.06 59.39
C LYS A 3 31.33 0.22 58.79
N LEU A 4 30.11 0.80 58.88
CA LEU A 4 28.93 0.24 58.20
C LEU A 4 29.00 0.68 56.73
N PHE A 5 29.09 -0.32 55.86
CA PHE A 5 28.87 -0.17 54.42
C PHE A 5 27.38 -0.30 54.14
N PHE A 6 26.73 0.81 53.77
CA PHE A 6 25.40 0.85 53.25
C PHE A 6 25.49 0.55 51.71
N GLY A 7 25.16 -0.68 51.36
CA GLY A 7 24.99 -1.07 49.97
C GLY A 7 23.62 -0.57 49.46
N ALA A 8 23.61 0.42 48.58
CA ALA A 8 22.42 0.84 47.88
C ALA A 8 22.10 -0.15 46.76
N LEU A 9 21.07 -0.93 46.95
CA LEU A 9 20.49 -1.81 45.94
C LEU A 9 19.69 -0.94 44.96
N VAL A 10 20.29 -0.59 43.82
CA VAL A 10 19.56 0.04 42.70
C VAL A 10 18.77 -1.04 41.99
N ALA A 11 17.49 -1.15 42.30
CA ALA A 11 16.57 -1.95 41.55
C ALA A 11 16.30 -1.28 40.20
N CYS A 12 16.95 -1.76 39.14
CA CYS A 12 16.58 -1.42 37.76
C CYS A 12 15.18 -2.04 37.48
N VAL A 13 14.16 -1.24 37.66
CA VAL A 13 12.83 -1.53 37.11
C VAL A 13 12.96 -1.34 35.61
N ALA A 14 13.18 -2.43 34.87
CA ALA A 14 13.00 -2.45 33.43
C ALA A 14 11.50 -2.29 33.16
N ALA A 15 11.04 -1.06 33.05
CA ALA A 15 9.75 -0.76 32.50
C ALA A 15 9.79 -1.17 31.02
N THR A 16 9.28 -2.37 30.72
CA THR A 16 8.91 -2.74 29.35
C THR A 16 7.75 -1.85 28.94
N PHE A 17 8.08 -0.71 28.37
CA PHE A 17 7.10 0.06 27.62
C PHE A 17 6.72 -0.78 26.41
N VAL A 18 5.58 -1.45 26.48
CA VAL A 18 4.84 -1.88 25.30
C VAL A 18 4.46 -0.59 24.59
N ALA A 19 5.27 -0.20 23.61
CA ALA A 19 4.99 0.92 22.75
C ALA A 19 3.84 0.52 21.82
N CYS A 20 2.61 0.69 22.29
CA CYS A 20 1.46 0.87 21.41
C CYS A 20 1.64 2.21 20.72
N GLY A 21 1.90 2.19 19.39
CA GLY A 21 1.53 3.25 18.50
C GLY A 21 2.34 4.55 18.57
N ASN A 22 3.61 4.52 18.18
CA ASN A 22 4.22 5.66 17.49
C ASN A 22 5.41 5.15 16.69
N SER A 23 5.16 4.83 15.43
CA SER A 23 6.18 4.37 14.49
C SER A 23 7.10 5.51 13.99
N THR A 24 6.92 6.73 14.51
CA THR A 24 7.79 7.87 14.17
C THR A 24 9.16 7.70 14.82
N PRO A 25 10.26 7.68 14.04
CA PRO A 25 11.61 7.63 14.58
C PRO A 25 11.88 8.83 15.50
N LYS A 26 12.52 8.58 16.65
CA LYS A 26 12.90 9.64 17.55
C LYS A 26 14.11 10.40 17.01
N ALA A 27 13.97 11.70 16.82
CA ALA A 27 15.07 12.54 16.37
C ALA A 27 16.15 12.69 17.46
N ASP A 28 17.43 12.67 17.03
CA ASP A 28 18.61 12.95 17.84
C ASP A 28 19.46 14.00 17.11
N LEU A 29 19.35 15.27 17.52
CA LEU A 29 19.93 16.42 16.83
C LEU A 29 21.22 16.87 17.52
N LYS A 30 22.26 16.06 17.48
CA LYS A 30 23.55 16.33 18.14
C LYS A 30 24.54 17.12 17.27
N THR A 31 24.41 17.00 15.96
CA THR A 31 25.31 17.63 14.99
C THR A 31 24.52 18.56 14.04
N ASP A 32 25.24 19.44 13.36
CA ASP A 32 24.66 20.27 12.30
C ASP A 32 24.07 19.43 11.17
N VAL A 33 24.68 18.28 10.88
CA VAL A 33 24.17 17.33 9.87
C VAL A 33 22.86 16.71 10.32
N ASP A 34 22.72 16.34 11.59
CA ASP A 34 21.48 15.79 12.13
C ASP A 34 20.36 16.83 12.08
N THR A 35 20.67 18.06 12.48
CA THR A 35 19.72 19.18 12.45
C THR A 35 19.30 19.50 11.02
N MET A 36 20.25 19.57 10.08
CA MET A 36 19.97 19.76 8.65
C MET A 36 19.09 18.63 8.10
N SER A 37 19.41 17.38 8.40
CA SER A 37 18.67 16.21 7.90
C SER A 37 17.21 16.25 8.38
N TYR A 38 16.98 16.56 9.64
CA TYR A 38 15.64 16.70 10.19
C TYR A 38 14.87 17.86 9.54
N ALA A 39 15.51 19.03 9.42
CA ALA A 39 14.90 20.21 8.81
C ALA A 39 14.54 19.95 7.33
N MET A 40 15.41 19.28 6.59
CA MET A 40 15.14 18.89 5.21
C MET A 40 13.94 17.93 5.13
N GLY A 41 13.88 16.93 6.02
CA GLY A 41 12.73 16.03 6.08
C GLY A 41 11.43 16.79 6.29
N MET A 42 11.38 17.71 7.25
CA MET A 42 10.20 18.54 7.51
C MET A 42 9.85 19.43 6.32
N SER A 43 10.84 20.06 5.70
CA SER A 43 10.58 20.98 4.59
C SER A 43 9.96 20.32 3.35
N GLN A 44 10.19 19.02 3.15
CA GLN A 44 9.61 18.23 2.05
C GLN A 44 8.12 17.88 2.27
N THR A 45 7.56 18.18 3.42
CA THR A 45 6.15 17.82 3.73
C THR A 45 5.15 18.92 3.41
N GLN A 46 5.58 20.04 2.83
CA GLN A 46 4.69 21.14 2.48
C GLN A 46 3.62 20.67 1.48
N GLY A 47 2.34 20.78 1.85
CA GLY A 47 1.20 20.34 1.05
C GLY A 47 1.03 18.80 0.95
N LEU A 48 1.91 18.02 1.58
CA LEU A 48 1.85 16.55 1.49
C LEU A 48 0.59 15.99 2.16
N LYS A 49 0.17 16.55 3.29
CA LYS A 49 -1.02 16.07 4.01
C LYS A 49 -2.28 16.21 3.16
N GLU A 50 -2.46 17.38 2.54
CA GLU A 50 -3.59 17.66 1.65
C GLU A 50 -3.54 16.73 0.43
N PHE A 51 -2.38 16.56 -0.17
CA PHE A 51 -2.19 15.63 -1.29
C PHE A 51 -2.54 14.17 -0.91
N MET A 52 -2.10 13.70 0.26
CA MET A 52 -2.41 12.34 0.73
C MET A 52 -3.92 12.13 0.89
N VAL A 53 -4.61 13.10 1.49
CA VAL A 53 -6.05 13.00 1.75
C VAL A 53 -6.84 13.13 0.44
N GLU A 54 -6.57 14.15 -0.35
CA GLU A 54 -7.39 14.48 -1.52
C GLU A 54 -7.08 13.64 -2.75
N ARG A 55 -5.80 13.27 -2.94
CA ARG A 55 -5.36 12.55 -4.15
C ARG A 55 -5.10 11.08 -3.93
N MET A 56 -4.59 10.71 -2.77
CA MET A 56 -4.30 9.31 -2.46
C MET A 56 -5.42 8.63 -1.66
N GLY A 57 -6.40 9.42 -1.14
CA GLY A 57 -7.52 8.89 -0.38
C GLY A 57 -7.12 8.34 1.00
N VAL A 58 -6.03 8.87 1.57
CA VAL A 58 -5.58 8.47 2.91
C VAL A 58 -6.51 9.08 3.95
N ASP A 59 -7.20 8.23 4.72
CA ASP A 59 -7.98 8.68 5.86
C ASP A 59 -7.03 8.98 7.03
N THR A 60 -7.14 10.18 7.58
CA THR A 60 -6.30 10.65 8.70
C THR A 60 -6.50 9.84 9.98
N ALA A 61 -7.59 9.09 10.11
CA ALA A 61 -7.80 8.14 11.20
C ALA A 61 -6.79 6.98 11.19
N TYR A 62 -6.17 6.69 10.02
CA TYR A 62 -5.20 5.60 9.83
C TYR A 62 -3.78 6.09 9.60
N MET A 63 -3.42 7.26 10.14
CA MET A 63 -2.06 7.83 9.99
C MET A 63 -0.96 6.93 10.55
N ASP A 64 -1.23 6.15 11.58
CA ASP A 64 -0.24 5.21 12.14
C ASP A 64 0.13 4.10 11.13
N GLU A 65 -0.85 3.60 10.38
CA GLU A 65 -0.61 2.62 9.31
C GLU A 65 0.15 3.24 8.14
N PHE A 66 -0.17 4.50 7.80
CA PHE A 66 0.60 5.24 6.80
C PHE A 66 2.06 5.40 7.22
N ILE A 67 2.32 5.84 8.45
CA ILE A 67 3.69 6.02 8.99
C ILE A 67 4.45 4.69 9.01
N LYS A 68 3.78 3.59 9.37
CA LYS A 68 4.36 2.26 9.33
C LYS A 68 4.79 1.88 7.90
N GLY A 69 3.89 2.06 6.94
CA GLY A 69 4.21 1.81 5.53
C GLY A 69 5.35 2.68 5.00
N LEU A 70 5.40 3.96 5.42
CA LEU A 70 6.49 4.88 5.09
C LEU A 70 7.83 4.40 5.62
N ASN A 71 7.88 3.97 6.89
CA ASN A 71 9.09 3.42 7.50
C ASN A 71 9.52 2.11 6.82
N ASP A 72 8.58 1.21 6.53
CA ASP A 72 8.87 -0.05 5.85
C ASP A 72 9.46 0.19 4.46
N GLY A 73 8.92 1.17 3.73
CA GLY A 73 9.43 1.59 2.43
C GLY A 73 10.82 2.23 2.51
N ALA A 74 11.00 3.20 3.42
CA ALA A 74 12.28 3.90 3.60
C ALA A 74 13.41 2.96 4.04
N ASN A 75 13.09 1.94 4.84
CA ASN A 75 14.06 0.96 5.33
C ASN A 75 14.18 -0.29 4.43
N ALA A 76 13.51 -0.33 3.29
CA ALA A 76 13.61 -1.45 2.37
C ALA A 76 15.00 -1.54 1.72
N GLY A 77 15.65 -0.39 1.48
CA GLY A 77 16.96 -0.32 0.81
C GLY A 77 16.93 -1.08 -0.52
N ASP A 78 17.99 -1.85 -0.78
CA ASP A 78 18.17 -2.65 -2.00
C ASP A 78 17.55 -4.07 -1.90
N ASP A 79 16.68 -4.33 -0.93
CA ASP A 79 16.02 -5.63 -0.77
C ASP A 79 15.04 -5.90 -1.92
N LYS A 80 15.49 -6.72 -2.88
CA LYS A 80 14.72 -7.07 -4.08
C LYS A 80 13.39 -7.77 -3.77
N LYS A 81 13.28 -8.50 -2.66
CA LYS A 81 12.02 -9.16 -2.26
C LYS A 81 11.00 -8.13 -1.79
N LYS A 82 11.45 -7.17 -0.97
CA LYS A 82 10.60 -6.05 -0.52
C LYS A 82 10.18 -5.17 -1.69
N ALA A 83 11.12 -4.82 -2.58
CA ALA A 83 10.81 -4.05 -3.77
C ALA A 83 9.75 -4.74 -4.66
N ALA A 84 9.89 -6.04 -4.91
CA ALA A 84 8.89 -6.81 -5.66
C ALA A 84 7.53 -6.86 -4.95
N TYR A 85 7.51 -7.00 -3.63
CA TYR A 85 6.28 -7.02 -2.84
C TYR A 85 5.55 -5.66 -2.90
N TYR A 86 6.27 -4.55 -2.73
CA TYR A 86 5.68 -3.21 -2.82
C TYR A 86 5.18 -2.88 -4.22
N ALA A 87 5.91 -3.28 -5.26
CA ALA A 87 5.43 -3.17 -6.63
C ALA A 87 4.12 -3.97 -6.85
N GLY A 88 4.03 -5.16 -6.28
CA GLY A 88 2.81 -5.97 -6.31
C GLY A 88 1.62 -5.32 -5.63
N ILE A 89 1.83 -4.70 -4.45
CA ILE A 89 0.78 -3.93 -3.75
C ILE A 89 0.30 -2.76 -4.62
N GLN A 90 1.23 -1.98 -5.18
CA GLN A 90 0.90 -0.83 -6.01
C GLN A 90 0.08 -1.22 -7.24
N ILE A 91 0.51 -2.26 -7.97
CA ILE A 91 -0.22 -2.77 -9.13
C ILE A 91 -1.59 -3.33 -8.72
N GLY A 92 -1.66 -4.07 -7.61
CA GLY A 92 -2.91 -4.61 -7.08
C GLY A 92 -3.93 -3.53 -6.74
N GLN A 93 -3.50 -2.43 -6.12
CA GLN A 93 -4.35 -1.26 -5.86
C GLN A 93 -4.82 -0.58 -7.15
N GLN A 94 -3.94 -0.44 -8.14
CA GLN A 94 -4.30 0.11 -9.44
C GLN A 94 -5.35 -0.77 -10.15
N ILE A 95 -5.21 -2.09 -10.08
CA ILE A 95 -6.19 -3.02 -10.63
C ILE A 95 -7.55 -2.81 -9.99
N SER A 96 -7.64 -2.86 -8.66
CA SER A 96 -8.93 -2.78 -7.94
C SER A 96 -9.58 -1.41 -8.04
N ASN A 97 -8.79 -0.34 -7.93
CA ASN A 97 -9.31 1.02 -7.81
C ASN A 97 -9.53 1.73 -9.15
N GLN A 98 -8.85 1.29 -10.20
CA GLN A 98 -8.93 1.92 -11.53
C GLN A 98 -9.37 0.95 -12.62
N MET A 99 -8.61 -0.15 -12.85
CA MET A 99 -8.87 -1.02 -14.00
C MET A 99 -10.24 -1.72 -13.89
N VAL A 100 -10.53 -2.34 -12.75
CA VAL A 100 -11.82 -3.05 -12.57
C VAL A 100 -12.98 -2.07 -12.62
N LYS A 101 -12.86 -0.90 -12.00
CA LYS A 101 -13.89 0.14 -12.06
C LYS A 101 -14.11 0.66 -13.49
N GLY A 102 -13.03 0.91 -14.22
CA GLY A 102 -13.10 1.34 -15.61
C GLY A 102 -13.78 0.30 -16.51
N ILE A 103 -13.41 -0.99 -16.36
CA ILE A 103 -14.06 -2.07 -17.10
C ILE A 103 -15.53 -2.20 -16.72
N ASN A 104 -15.87 -2.11 -15.44
CA ASN A 104 -17.27 -2.16 -15.00
C ASN A 104 -18.10 -1.04 -15.64
N HIS A 105 -17.61 0.20 -15.59
CA HIS A 105 -18.27 1.33 -16.23
C HIS A 105 -18.41 1.12 -17.74
N GLU A 106 -17.36 0.64 -18.39
CA GLU A 106 -17.39 0.38 -19.83
C GLU A 106 -18.39 -0.71 -20.23
N VAL A 107 -18.51 -1.78 -19.43
CA VAL A 107 -19.34 -2.96 -19.74
C VAL A 107 -20.78 -2.81 -19.28
N PHE A 108 -21.00 -2.19 -18.14
CA PHE A 108 -22.30 -2.12 -17.47
C PHE A 108 -22.85 -0.69 -17.35
N GLY A 109 -22.12 0.34 -17.84
CA GLY A 109 -22.54 1.73 -17.72
C GLY A 109 -22.67 2.15 -16.25
N GLU A 110 -23.79 2.77 -15.91
CA GLU A 110 -24.09 3.25 -14.55
C GLU A 110 -24.69 2.17 -13.64
N ASP A 111 -24.86 0.93 -14.12
CA ASP A 111 -25.41 -0.18 -13.31
C ASP A 111 -24.37 -0.68 -12.30
N SER A 112 -24.32 -0.03 -11.13
CA SER A 112 -23.40 -0.37 -10.03
C SER A 112 -23.69 -1.71 -9.36
N THR A 113 -24.81 -2.37 -9.70
CA THR A 113 -25.16 -3.71 -9.17
C THR A 113 -24.37 -4.82 -9.86
N LYS A 114 -23.79 -4.53 -11.03
CA LYS A 114 -23.00 -5.47 -11.82
C LYS A 114 -21.49 -5.17 -11.71
N THR A 115 -20.71 -6.22 -11.65
CA THR A 115 -19.26 -6.12 -11.64
C THR A 115 -18.61 -7.34 -12.29
N ILE A 116 -17.45 -7.15 -12.89
CA ILE A 116 -16.61 -8.28 -13.31
C ILE A 116 -16.04 -8.98 -12.07
N SER A 117 -15.70 -10.26 -12.22
CA SER A 117 -15.08 -11.03 -11.12
C SER A 117 -13.62 -10.62 -10.92
N LEU A 118 -13.32 -9.89 -9.84
CA LEU A 118 -11.95 -9.56 -9.45
C LEU A 118 -11.10 -10.84 -9.29
N LYS A 119 -11.66 -11.91 -8.72
CA LYS A 119 -10.96 -13.20 -8.58
C LYS A 119 -10.49 -13.75 -9.93
N ASN A 120 -11.37 -13.77 -10.92
CA ASN A 120 -11.03 -14.29 -12.25
C ASN A 120 -10.09 -13.34 -12.98
N PHE A 121 -10.27 -12.03 -12.84
CA PHE A 121 -9.37 -11.03 -13.39
C PHE A 121 -7.95 -11.23 -12.85
N MET A 122 -7.79 -11.32 -11.53
CA MET A 122 -6.49 -11.54 -10.87
C MET A 122 -5.86 -12.88 -11.28
N ALA A 123 -6.65 -13.95 -11.41
CA ALA A 123 -6.13 -15.24 -11.88
C ALA A 123 -5.53 -15.14 -13.29
N GLY A 124 -6.22 -14.47 -14.21
CA GLY A 124 -5.72 -14.21 -15.56
C GLY A 124 -4.49 -13.30 -15.56
N PHE A 125 -4.54 -12.21 -14.82
CA PHE A 125 -3.45 -11.24 -14.72
C PHE A 125 -2.16 -11.86 -14.18
N ILE A 126 -2.24 -12.64 -13.10
CA ILE A 126 -1.09 -13.34 -12.51
C ILE A 126 -0.54 -14.38 -13.49
N THR A 127 -1.41 -15.13 -14.16
CA THR A 127 -1.00 -16.12 -15.15
C THR A 127 -0.23 -15.48 -16.29
N GLY A 128 -0.76 -14.40 -16.87
CA GLY A 128 -0.11 -13.65 -17.96
C GLY A 128 1.22 -13.04 -17.53
N THR A 129 1.26 -12.41 -16.35
CA THR A 129 2.48 -11.76 -15.83
C THR A 129 3.59 -12.76 -15.52
N THR A 130 3.26 -13.95 -15.03
CA THR A 130 4.28 -14.95 -14.63
C THR A 130 4.71 -15.87 -15.77
N GLY A 131 4.09 -15.79 -16.96
CA GLY A 131 4.35 -16.67 -18.08
C GLY A 131 4.01 -18.15 -17.81
N LYS A 132 3.24 -18.42 -16.74
CA LYS A 132 2.79 -19.79 -16.44
C LYS A 132 1.79 -20.25 -17.50
N LYS A 133 1.73 -21.57 -17.72
CA LYS A 133 0.73 -22.15 -18.62
C LYS A 133 -0.68 -21.83 -18.10
N GLY A 134 -1.42 -21.03 -18.87
CA GLY A 134 -2.80 -20.66 -18.58
C GLY A 134 -3.81 -21.50 -19.34
N LEU A 135 -5.09 -21.18 -19.18
CA LEU A 135 -6.20 -21.80 -19.92
C LEU A 135 -6.23 -21.37 -21.39
N MET A 136 -5.58 -20.25 -21.72
CA MET A 136 -5.47 -19.67 -23.06
C MET A 136 -4.20 -18.81 -23.15
N THR A 137 -3.78 -18.46 -24.37
CA THR A 137 -2.68 -17.51 -24.59
C THR A 137 -3.15 -16.07 -24.35
N VAL A 138 -2.22 -15.11 -24.23
CA VAL A 138 -2.54 -13.69 -24.07
C VAL A 138 -3.33 -13.17 -25.28
N GLU A 139 -2.97 -13.60 -26.50
CA GLU A 139 -3.65 -13.22 -27.74
C GLU A 139 -5.09 -13.76 -27.78
N GLN A 140 -5.28 -15.04 -27.43
CA GLN A 140 -6.61 -15.64 -27.31
C GLN A 140 -7.44 -14.93 -26.25
N ALA A 141 -6.84 -14.59 -25.10
CA ALA A 141 -7.50 -13.87 -24.02
C ALA A 141 -7.99 -12.49 -24.48
N ALA A 142 -7.19 -11.75 -25.25
CA ALA A 142 -7.57 -10.45 -25.79
C ALA A 142 -8.78 -10.54 -26.72
N GLN A 143 -8.79 -11.50 -27.65
CA GLN A 143 -9.89 -11.73 -28.58
C GLN A 143 -11.19 -12.12 -27.85
N ILE A 144 -11.09 -13.04 -26.90
CA ILE A 144 -12.23 -13.51 -26.10
C ILE A 144 -12.78 -12.36 -25.25
N ALA A 145 -11.92 -11.58 -24.59
CA ALA A 145 -12.33 -10.43 -23.79
C ALA A 145 -13.13 -9.43 -24.63
N GLN A 146 -12.62 -9.04 -25.80
CA GLN A 146 -13.29 -8.11 -26.70
C GLN A 146 -14.66 -8.65 -27.15
N THR A 147 -14.70 -9.91 -27.62
CA THR A 147 -15.94 -10.53 -28.10
C THR A 147 -17.00 -10.63 -26.99
N LYS A 148 -16.59 -11.06 -25.78
CA LYS A 148 -17.50 -11.18 -24.64
C LYS A 148 -17.98 -9.82 -24.13
N MET A 149 -17.11 -8.83 -24.10
CA MET A 149 -17.49 -7.48 -23.73
C MET A 149 -18.54 -6.90 -24.66
N MET A 150 -18.36 -7.02 -25.98
CA MET A 150 -19.35 -6.57 -26.97
C MET A 150 -20.69 -7.30 -26.81
N ALA A 151 -20.66 -8.61 -26.61
CA ALA A 151 -21.90 -9.40 -26.42
C ALA A 151 -22.65 -9.02 -25.15
N ILE A 152 -21.94 -8.70 -24.07
CA ILE A 152 -22.56 -8.25 -22.80
C ILE A 152 -23.17 -6.85 -22.97
N LYS A 153 -22.46 -5.93 -23.62
CA LYS A 153 -22.96 -4.57 -23.92
C LYS A 153 -24.24 -4.63 -24.76
N ALA A 154 -24.25 -5.43 -25.83
CA ALA A 154 -25.43 -5.59 -26.68
C ALA A 154 -26.65 -6.08 -25.89
N LYS A 155 -26.46 -7.12 -25.04
CA LYS A 155 -27.56 -7.62 -24.19
C LYS A 155 -28.07 -6.64 -23.14
N ASN A 156 -27.23 -5.70 -22.69
CA ASN A 156 -27.67 -4.67 -21.74
C ASN A 156 -28.51 -3.60 -22.46
N MET A 157 -28.12 -3.21 -23.69
CA MET A 157 -28.89 -2.24 -24.50
C MET A 157 -30.26 -2.75 -24.96
N GLU A 158 -30.44 -4.06 -25.12
CA GLU A 158 -31.74 -4.66 -25.47
C GLU A 158 -32.74 -4.66 -24.30
N LYS A 159 -32.31 -4.34 -23.07
CA LYS A 159 -33.11 -4.38 -21.86
C LYS A 159 -33.56 -3.00 -21.34
N GLU A 160 -32.99 -1.96 -21.93
CA GLU A 160 -33.36 -0.55 -21.71
C GLU A 160 -34.47 -0.12 -22.69
#